data_480dd1d9b2ec3f02c7b88e621969a68e
#
_entry.id   480dd1d9b2ec3f02c7b88e621969a68e
#
_cell.length_a   1.000
_cell.length_b   1.000
_cell.length_c   1.000
_cell.angle_alpha   90.00
_cell.angle_beta   90.00
_cell.angle_gamma   90.00
#
_symmetry.space_group_name_H-M   'P 1'
#
loop_
_entity.id
_entity.type
_entity.pdbx_description
1 polymer ?
#
loop_
_entity_poly.entity_id
_entity_poly.type
_entity_poly.pdbx_seq_one_letter_code
_entity_poly.pdbx_strand_id
1 'polypeptide(L)'
;MDRFYALTRVGAHAEHFQREILSCTVFRHMALAVEAAGGAAYLESDVCEGERITLEAFRSLADGAQVLLLLAPAAALSAETLIRLADRPETSALVAGPNVLALWGGADAVFALDPGALPDSVARVQALPIESIPVTDPESAYAVQEQLRRRINLGWMQKGVFLVDPNTTHISPLAVLEPGCTLLPGCLIYGESTVAAGAVVGPNTLLKNARVGENCTVNSSQITDSTVGSGTTVGPFAYIRPGCVIGSGARIGDFVELKNSSVGDGTKISHLTYIGDSDLGRRINVGCGVVTVNYDGKRKYRTTVEDDSFVGCNVNLVSPVKIGRGSYLAAGGTITEDVPEEAFVIARSRATVKRDWVKKRKEAGKL
;
A
#
# COMPACT_ATOMS: atom_id res chain seq x y z
N MET A 1 4.44 1.53 -29.87
CA MET A 1 5.56 2.39 -30.26
C MET A 1 5.34 3.71 -29.53
N ASP A 2 6.26 4.13 -28.71
CA ASP A 2 6.10 5.35 -27.92
C ASP A 2 6.04 6.57 -28.84
N ARG A 3 5.16 7.54 -28.52
CA ARG A 3 4.99 8.78 -29.31
C ARG A 3 6.21 9.70 -29.18
N PHE A 4 6.89 9.64 -28.05
CA PHE A 4 8.06 10.47 -27.73
C PHE A 4 8.84 9.89 -26.55
N TYR A 5 10.06 10.39 -26.34
CA TYR A 5 10.89 10.07 -25.19
C TYR A 5 10.95 11.25 -24.24
N ALA A 6 10.82 11.02 -22.93
CA ALA A 6 10.92 12.05 -21.90
C ALA A 6 12.13 11.81 -21.01
N LEU A 7 12.96 12.84 -20.82
CA LEU A 7 14.08 12.84 -19.91
C LEU A 7 13.83 13.83 -18.77
N THR A 8 13.86 13.36 -17.53
CA THR A 8 13.86 14.21 -16.35
C THR A 8 15.30 14.51 -15.93
N ARG A 9 15.69 15.78 -15.95
CA ARG A 9 16.98 16.26 -15.47
C ARG A 9 16.85 16.75 -14.04
N VAL A 10 17.49 16.08 -13.12
CA VAL A 10 17.35 16.31 -11.68
C VAL A 10 18.31 17.41 -11.19
N GLY A 11 19.51 17.53 -11.77
CA GLY A 11 20.50 18.56 -11.45
C GLY A 11 20.79 18.64 -9.95
N ALA A 12 20.89 19.88 -9.44
CA ALA A 12 21.18 20.17 -8.03
C ALA A 12 19.96 19.99 -7.08
N HIS A 13 18.81 19.59 -7.59
CA HIS A 13 17.54 19.53 -6.81
C HIS A 13 17.01 18.10 -6.67
N ALA A 14 17.91 17.11 -6.62
CA ALA A 14 17.58 15.71 -6.55
C ALA A 14 16.60 15.35 -5.40
N GLU A 15 16.80 15.96 -4.23
CA GLU A 15 15.95 15.74 -3.06
C GLU A 15 14.47 16.12 -3.28
N HIS A 16 14.21 17.10 -4.14
CA HIS A 16 12.83 17.50 -4.44
C HIS A 16 12.08 16.46 -5.28
N PHE A 17 12.79 15.77 -6.17
CA PHE A 17 12.20 14.70 -6.99
C PHE A 17 11.94 13.41 -6.20
N GLN A 18 12.67 13.19 -5.10
CA GLN A 18 12.47 12.05 -4.19
C GLN A 18 11.33 12.28 -3.19
N ARG A 19 10.87 13.51 -3.00
CA ARG A 19 9.80 13.82 -2.03
C ARG A 19 8.54 13.04 -2.38
N GLU A 20 8.00 12.33 -1.38
CA GLU A 20 6.76 11.58 -1.55
C GLU A 20 5.52 12.46 -1.39
N ILE A 21 4.58 12.28 -2.30
CA ILE A 21 3.24 12.87 -2.28
C ILE A 21 2.25 11.73 -2.55
N LEU A 22 1.30 11.49 -1.66
CA LEU A 22 0.34 10.38 -1.76
C LEU A 22 1.03 9.01 -1.96
N SER A 23 2.13 8.77 -1.23
CA SER A 23 2.93 7.55 -1.32
C SER A 23 3.54 7.27 -2.69
N CYS A 24 3.87 8.34 -3.41
CA CYS A 24 4.50 8.28 -4.72
C CYS A 24 5.50 9.43 -4.85
N THR A 25 6.70 9.19 -5.35
CA THR A 25 7.69 10.26 -5.52
C THR A 25 7.24 11.29 -6.55
N VAL A 26 7.74 12.52 -6.44
CA VAL A 26 7.49 13.58 -7.44
C VAL A 26 7.87 13.10 -8.83
N PHE A 27 9.03 12.46 -8.97
CA PHE A 27 9.45 11.89 -10.25
C PHE A 27 8.43 10.89 -10.80
N ARG A 28 7.94 9.95 -9.97
CA ARG A 28 6.97 8.95 -10.42
C ARG A 28 5.64 9.57 -10.84
N HIS A 29 5.18 10.64 -10.18
CA HIS A 29 4.01 11.40 -10.63
C HIS A 29 4.22 11.96 -12.04
N MET A 30 5.40 12.53 -12.30
CA MET A 30 5.75 13.07 -13.62
C MET A 30 5.84 11.96 -14.66
N ALA A 31 6.48 10.82 -14.33
CA ALA A 31 6.57 9.66 -15.21
C ALA A 31 5.19 9.10 -15.58
N LEU A 32 4.28 8.97 -14.63
CA LEU A 32 2.90 8.54 -14.88
C LEU A 32 2.16 9.48 -15.84
N ALA A 33 2.39 10.79 -15.74
CA ALA A 33 1.80 11.75 -16.69
C ALA A 33 2.38 11.59 -18.11
N VAL A 34 3.68 11.33 -18.24
CA VAL A 34 4.36 11.03 -19.51
C VAL A 34 3.83 9.75 -20.13
N GLU A 35 3.76 8.66 -19.36
CA GLU A 35 3.25 7.36 -19.79
C GLU A 35 1.79 7.48 -20.27
N ALA A 36 0.94 8.19 -19.52
CA ALA A 36 -0.45 8.44 -19.88
C ALA A 36 -0.60 9.32 -21.13
N ALA A 37 0.39 10.15 -21.46
CA ALA A 37 0.45 10.93 -22.70
C ALA A 37 1.03 10.13 -23.89
N GLY A 38 1.44 8.88 -23.67
CA GLY A 38 2.00 7.98 -24.69
C GLY A 38 3.49 8.15 -24.92
N GLY A 39 4.23 8.65 -23.92
CA GLY A 39 5.68 8.75 -23.94
C GLY A 39 6.37 7.69 -23.08
N ALA A 40 7.66 7.49 -23.26
CA ALA A 40 8.53 6.71 -22.40
C ALA A 40 9.34 7.65 -21.49
N ALA A 41 9.32 7.42 -20.16
CA ALA A 41 9.94 8.28 -19.18
C ALA A 41 11.27 7.73 -18.68
N TYR A 42 12.31 8.54 -18.69
CA TYR A 42 13.67 8.24 -18.25
C TYR A 42 14.18 9.25 -17.25
N LEU A 43 15.15 8.86 -16.44
CA LEU A 43 15.75 9.69 -15.39
C LEU A 43 17.26 9.82 -15.57
N GLU A 44 17.77 11.05 -15.62
CA GLU A 44 19.21 11.36 -15.67
C GLU A 44 19.84 11.38 -14.26
N SER A 45 19.54 10.44 -13.39
CA SER A 45 20.11 10.45 -12.02
C SER A 45 20.01 9.08 -11.35
N ASP A 46 20.97 8.78 -10.47
CA ASP A 46 20.97 7.57 -9.64
C ASP A 46 20.17 7.72 -8.34
N VAL A 47 19.53 8.86 -8.11
CA VAL A 47 18.98 9.26 -6.81
C VAL A 47 17.53 8.86 -6.63
N CYS A 48 16.74 8.67 -7.71
CA CYS A 48 15.32 8.31 -7.65
C CYS A 48 15.05 6.92 -8.24
N GLU A 49 13.91 6.32 -7.87
CA GLU A 49 13.41 5.10 -8.52
C GLU A 49 12.86 5.43 -9.91
N GLY A 50 13.28 4.68 -10.92
CA GLY A 50 12.85 4.82 -12.30
C GLY A 50 13.81 4.22 -13.29
N GLU A 51 13.45 4.25 -14.57
CA GLU A 51 14.34 3.77 -15.65
C GLU A 51 15.45 4.79 -15.89
N ARG A 52 16.68 4.39 -15.53
CA ARG A 52 17.86 5.26 -15.51
C ARG A 52 18.57 5.26 -16.84
N ILE A 53 19.02 6.42 -17.27
CA ILE A 53 19.78 6.55 -18.51
C ILE A 53 20.78 7.71 -18.37
N THR A 54 21.96 7.56 -18.95
CA THR A 54 22.88 8.70 -19.10
C THR A 54 22.40 9.62 -20.20
N LEU A 55 22.76 10.90 -20.13
CA LEU A 55 22.41 11.85 -21.18
C LEU A 55 22.91 11.41 -22.56
N GLU A 56 24.10 10.83 -22.65
CA GLU A 56 24.66 10.33 -23.90
C GLU A 56 23.85 9.15 -24.46
N ALA A 57 23.51 8.17 -23.62
CA ALA A 57 22.70 7.04 -24.02
C ALA A 57 21.27 7.47 -24.40
N PHE A 58 20.69 8.46 -23.70
CA PHE A 58 19.37 9.01 -24.03
C PHE A 58 19.40 9.74 -25.39
N ARG A 59 20.42 10.53 -25.67
CA ARG A 59 20.57 11.18 -26.97
C ARG A 59 20.66 10.18 -28.13
N SER A 60 21.37 9.09 -27.89
CA SER A 60 21.48 8.00 -28.89
C SER A 60 20.13 7.27 -29.09
N LEU A 61 19.37 7.04 -28.01
CA LEU A 61 18.05 6.43 -28.04
C LEU A 61 17.04 7.30 -28.78
N ALA A 62 17.10 8.62 -28.56
CA ALA A 62 16.16 9.61 -29.07
C ALA A 62 16.57 10.20 -30.42
N ASP A 63 17.59 9.66 -31.09
CA ASP A 63 18.07 10.18 -32.38
C ASP A 63 16.94 10.19 -33.41
N GLY A 64 16.67 11.34 -34.01
CA GLY A 64 15.57 11.57 -34.93
C GLY A 64 14.16 11.55 -34.32
N ALA A 65 14.02 11.41 -33.00
CA ALA A 65 12.73 11.37 -32.31
C ALA A 65 12.30 12.73 -31.75
N GLN A 66 11.04 12.82 -31.32
CA GLN A 66 10.54 13.92 -30.50
C GLN A 66 10.91 13.67 -29.03
N VAL A 67 11.31 14.72 -28.33
CA VAL A 67 11.81 14.67 -26.95
C VAL A 67 11.06 15.66 -26.08
N LEU A 68 10.74 15.23 -24.87
CA LEU A 68 10.30 16.06 -23.75
C LEU A 68 11.41 16.11 -22.68
N LEU A 69 11.97 17.29 -22.46
CA LEU A 69 12.95 17.51 -21.39
C LEU A 69 12.25 18.15 -20.19
N LEU A 70 12.11 17.42 -19.10
CA LEU A 70 11.50 17.88 -17.84
C LEU A 70 12.58 18.48 -16.94
N LEU A 71 12.39 19.73 -16.51
CA LEU A 71 13.39 20.55 -15.83
C LEU A 71 13.02 20.92 -14.40
N ALA A 72 11.75 20.78 -14.01
CA ALA A 72 11.28 21.16 -12.69
C ALA A 72 10.52 20.02 -11.99
N PRO A 73 10.54 19.94 -10.64
CA PRO A 73 9.82 18.92 -9.87
C PRO A 73 8.30 19.21 -9.83
N ALA A 74 7.63 19.11 -10.98
CA ALA A 74 6.24 19.47 -11.19
C ALA A 74 5.32 18.25 -11.07
N ALA A 75 5.10 17.74 -9.84
CA ALA A 75 4.31 16.52 -9.58
C ALA A 75 2.85 16.63 -10.05
N ALA A 76 2.28 17.82 -10.14
CA ALA A 76 0.89 18.02 -10.59
C ALA A 76 0.75 18.08 -12.12
N LEU A 77 1.83 17.90 -12.88
CA LEU A 77 1.80 17.87 -14.35
C LEU A 77 0.77 16.81 -14.82
N SER A 78 -0.02 17.16 -15.83
CA SER A 78 -1.08 16.30 -16.34
C SER A 78 -0.76 15.75 -17.72
N ALA A 79 -1.28 14.56 -18.03
CA ALA A 79 -1.19 13.99 -19.38
C ALA A 79 -1.84 14.90 -20.42
N GLU A 80 -2.94 15.58 -20.10
CA GLU A 80 -3.61 16.52 -21.00
C GLU A 80 -2.68 17.67 -21.41
N THR A 81 -1.97 18.28 -20.47
CA THR A 81 -0.99 19.34 -20.76
C THR A 81 0.16 18.81 -21.60
N LEU A 82 0.66 17.60 -21.32
CA LEU A 82 1.72 16.96 -22.11
C LEU A 82 1.25 16.62 -23.54
N ILE A 83 0.02 16.15 -23.71
CA ILE A 83 -0.55 15.91 -25.03
C ILE A 83 -0.65 17.22 -25.82
N ARG A 84 -1.16 18.28 -25.23
CA ARG A 84 -1.22 19.61 -25.88
C ARG A 84 0.14 20.14 -26.29
N LEU A 85 1.19 19.82 -25.50
CA LEU A 85 2.56 20.17 -25.83
C LEU A 85 3.09 19.29 -26.97
N ALA A 86 2.84 17.97 -26.90
CA ALA A 86 3.32 16.98 -27.87
C ALA A 86 2.62 17.05 -29.24
N ASP A 87 1.45 17.65 -29.32
CA ASP A 87 0.74 17.87 -30.58
C ASP A 87 1.28 19.08 -31.38
N ARG A 88 2.28 19.80 -30.85
CA ARG A 88 2.90 20.94 -31.54
C ARG A 88 4.00 20.48 -32.50
N PRO A 89 4.00 20.96 -33.72
CA PRO A 89 5.05 20.62 -34.71
C PRO A 89 6.37 21.35 -34.44
N GLU A 90 6.31 22.52 -33.78
CA GLU A 90 7.48 23.37 -33.51
C GLU A 90 8.08 23.10 -32.13
N THR A 91 9.35 23.40 -31.97
CA THR A 91 10.01 23.42 -30.66
C THR A 91 9.28 24.38 -29.72
N SER A 92 8.85 23.86 -28.57
CA SER A 92 8.00 24.58 -27.62
C SER A 92 8.50 24.43 -26.19
N ALA A 93 8.17 25.40 -25.35
CA ALA A 93 8.45 25.36 -23.90
C ALA A 93 7.15 25.41 -23.10
N LEU A 94 7.02 24.55 -22.10
CA LEU A 94 6.01 24.65 -21.05
C LEU A 94 6.54 25.61 -19.99
N VAL A 95 5.83 26.69 -19.74
CA VAL A 95 6.30 27.76 -18.86
C VAL A 95 5.31 28.10 -17.75
N ALA A 96 5.84 28.52 -16.60
CA ALA A 96 5.09 29.05 -15.46
C ALA A 96 5.66 30.44 -15.10
N GLY A 97 5.06 31.49 -15.66
CA GLY A 97 5.65 32.83 -15.60
C GLY A 97 7.04 32.83 -16.24
N PRO A 98 8.11 33.22 -15.51
CA PRO A 98 9.48 33.23 -16.03
C PRO A 98 10.13 31.84 -16.06
N ASN A 99 9.56 30.84 -15.35
CA ASN A 99 10.17 29.53 -15.19
C ASN A 99 9.82 28.59 -16.34
N VAL A 100 10.81 27.88 -16.86
CA VAL A 100 10.64 26.80 -17.82
C VAL A 100 10.50 25.49 -17.09
N LEU A 101 9.35 24.82 -17.25
CA LEU A 101 9.07 23.52 -16.63
C LEU A 101 9.50 22.36 -17.50
N ALA A 102 9.32 22.50 -18.82
CA ALA A 102 9.70 21.48 -19.79
C ALA A 102 10.00 22.09 -21.17
N LEU A 103 10.81 21.38 -21.95
CA LEU A 103 11.08 21.67 -23.35
C LEU A 103 10.60 20.51 -24.23
N TRP A 104 10.00 20.82 -25.36
CA TRP A 104 9.48 19.88 -26.34
C TRP A 104 10.02 20.16 -27.74
N GLY A 105 10.30 19.14 -28.52
CA GLY A 105 10.72 19.23 -29.92
C GLY A 105 11.62 18.09 -30.35
N GLY A 106 12.20 18.21 -31.53
CA GLY A 106 13.25 17.28 -31.99
C GLY A 106 14.46 17.30 -31.03
N ALA A 107 15.11 16.15 -30.83
CA ALA A 107 16.18 15.97 -29.86
C ALA A 107 17.29 17.02 -29.98
N ASP A 108 17.83 17.25 -31.20
CA ASP A 108 18.89 18.22 -31.44
C ASP A 108 18.47 19.65 -31.07
N ALA A 109 17.25 20.03 -31.45
CA ALA A 109 16.73 21.35 -31.15
C ALA A 109 16.55 21.57 -29.63
N VAL A 110 15.98 20.60 -28.92
CA VAL A 110 15.74 20.69 -27.47
C VAL A 110 17.06 20.76 -26.69
N PHE A 111 18.03 19.91 -27.03
CA PHE A 111 19.32 19.88 -26.32
C PHE A 111 20.25 21.07 -26.66
N ALA A 112 19.96 21.82 -27.72
CA ALA A 112 20.66 23.05 -28.04
C ALA A 112 20.13 24.28 -27.27
N LEU A 113 18.96 24.19 -26.62
CA LEU A 113 18.36 25.30 -25.89
C LEU A 113 18.98 25.50 -24.51
N ASP A 114 19.17 26.75 -24.16
CA ASP A 114 19.41 27.18 -22.78
C ASP A 114 18.05 27.51 -22.11
N PRO A 115 17.59 26.73 -21.11
CA PRO A 115 16.33 27.03 -20.43
C PRO A 115 16.28 28.39 -19.76
N GLY A 116 17.42 28.96 -19.39
CA GLY A 116 17.55 30.31 -18.80
C GLY A 116 17.47 31.45 -19.82
N ALA A 117 17.64 31.15 -21.14
CA ALA A 117 17.70 32.13 -22.20
C ALA A 117 17.03 31.65 -23.48
N LEU A 118 15.72 31.31 -23.40
CA LEU A 118 14.98 30.82 -24.55
C LEU A 118 14.83 31.88 -25.65
N PRO A 119 15.18 31.55 -26.93
CA PRO A 119 14.93 32.41 -28.07
C PRO A 119 13.43 32.75 -28.24
N ASP A 120 13.13 33.88 -28.85
CA ASP A 120 11.75 34.29 -29.15
C ASP A 120 11.06 33.34 -30.16
N SER A 121 11.80 32.60 -30.95
CA SER A 121 11.29 31.59 -31.87
C SER A 121 10.72 30.35 -31.20
N VAL A 122 11.01 30.13 -29.89
CA VAL A 122 10.45 29.01 -29.13
C VAL A 122 9.06 29.36 -28.65
N ALA A 123 8.07 28.62 -29.10
CA ALA A 123 6.68 28.81 -28.68
C ALA A 123 6.52 28.53 -27.17
N ARG A 124 5.80 29.40 -26.47
CA ARG A 124 5.56 29.26 -25.02
C ARG A 124 4.14 28.80 -24.76
N VAL A 125 4.01 27.64 -24.08
CA VAL A 125 2.73 27.09 -23.62
C VAL A 125 2.63 27.34 -22.12
N GLN A 126 1.59 28.03 -21.68
CA GLN A 126 1.38 28.25 -20.24
C GLN A 126 0.92 26.96 -19.59
N ALA A 127 1.58 26.57 -18.50
CA ALA A 127 1.13 25.52 -17.60
C ALA A 127 -0.16 25.97 -16.87
N LEU A 128 -0.98 25.01 -16.49
CA LEU A 128 -2.10 25.30 -15.59
C LEU A 128 -1.55 25.79 -14.23
N PRO A 129 -2.26 26.67 -13.51
CA PRO A 129 -1.76 27.22 -12.26
C PRO A 129 -1.22 26.18 -11.27
N ILE A 130 -1.88 25.03 -11.18
CA ILE A 130 -1.47 23.96 -10.30
C ILE A 130 -0.22 23.21 -10.81
N GLU A 131 -0.07 23.05 -12.11
CA GLU A 131 1.09 22.39 -12.72
C GLU A 131 2.34 23.25 -12.63
N SER A 132 2.16 24.54 -12.36
CA SER A 132 3.23 25.51 -12.22
C SER A 132 3.92 25.52 -10.85
N ILE A 133 3.42 24.77 -9.88
CA ILE A 133 3.96 24.73 -8.52
C ILE A 133 5.05 23.65 -8.44
N PRO A 134 6.35 24.02 -8.40
CA PRO A 134 7.40 23.06 -8.14
C PRO A 134 7.37 22.64 -6.67
N VAL A 135 7.63 21.35 -6.39
CA VAL A 135 7.67 20.81 -5.03
C VAL A 135 9.05 21.03 -4.44
N THR A 136 9.28 22.17 -3.80
CA THR A 136 10.59 22.56 -3.24
C THR A 136 10.63 22.61 -1.71
N ASP A 137 9.50 22.77 -1.07
CA ASP A 137 9.36 22.94 0.37
C ASP A 137 8.06 22.25 0.89
N PRO A 138 7.81 22.18 2.21
CA PRO A 138 6.61 21.57 2.76
C PRO A 138 5.30 22.25 2.36
N GLU A 139 5.30 23.57 2.16
CA GLU A 139 4.10 24.33 1.79
C GLU A 139 3.68 24.02 0.35
N SER A 140 4.62 24.05 -0.58
CA SER A 140 4.40 23.66 -1.98
C SER A 140 4.02 22.19 -2.11
N ALA A 141 4.64 21.29 -1.32
CA ALA A 141 4.27 19.89 -1.26
C ALA A 141 2.81 19.69 -0.81
N TYR A 142 2.38 20.41 0.22
CA TYR A 142 0.99 20.37 0.70
C TYR A 142 0.01 20.87 -0.36
N ALA A 143 0.29 22.03 -0.96
CA ALA A 143 -0.57 22.61 -1.99
C ALA A 143 -0.76 21.66 -3.19
N VAL A 144 0.34 21.05 -3.66
CA VAL A 144 0.32 20.08 -4.75
C VAL A 144 -0.41 18.81 -4.34
N GLN A 145 -0.17 18.29 -3.12
CA GLN A 145 -0.86 17.11 -2.60
C GLN A 145 -2.39 17.27 -2.59
N GLU A 146 -2.89 18.40 -2.11
CA GLU A 146 -4.33 18.67 -2.07
C GLU A 146 -4.97 18.65 -3.46
N GLN A 147 -4.29 19.20 -4.45
CA GLN A 147 -4.80 19.20 -5.82
C GLN A 147 -4.73 17.80 -6.46
N LEU A 148 -3.64 17.07 -6.25
CA LEU A 148 -3.52 15.69 -6.71
C LEU A 148 -4.59 14.81 -6.06
N ARG A 149 -4.81 14.93 -4.76
CA ARG A 149 -5.86 14.21 -4.04
C ARG A 149 -7.24 14.47 -4.67
N ARG A 150 -7.59 15.74 -4.89
CA ARG A 150 -8.86 16.11 -5.54
C ARG A 150 -8.99 15.51 -6.93
N ARG A 151 -7.95 15.60 -7.75
CA ARG A 151 -7.95 15.06 -9.12
C ARG A 151 -8.09 13.54 -9.14
N ILE A 152 -7.31 12.83 -8.32
CA ILE A 152 -7.35 11.37 -8.23
C ILE A 152 -8.72 10.91 -7.71
N ASN A 153 -9.21 11.51 -6.63
CA ASN A 153 -10.50 11.14 -6.03
C ASN A 153 -11.66 11.39 -6.99
N LEU A 154 -11.68 12.53 -7.69
CA LEU A 154 -12.70 12.80 -8.71
C LEU A 154 -12.65 11.77 -9.84
N GLY A 155 -11.45 11.41 -10.31
CA GLY A 155 -11.27 10.39 -11.34
C GLY A 155 -11.83 9.03 -10.93
N TRP A 156 -11.66 8.62 -9.67
CA TRP A 156 -12.24 7.37 -9.15
C TRP A 156 -13.77 7.45 -8.99
N MET A 157 -14.28 8.57 -8.48
CA MET A 157 -15.74 8.79 -8.39
C MET A 157 -16.42 8.73 -9.76
N GLN A 158 -15.81 9.31 -10.80
CA GLN A 158 -16.31 9.24 -12.17
C GLN A 158 -16.31 7.80 -12.73
N LYS A 159 -15.42 6.94 -12.24
CA LYS A 159 -15.36 5.51 -12.56
C LYS A 159 -16.30 4.64 -11.72
N GLY A 160 -17.12 5.23 -10.85
CA GLY A 160 -18.11 4.49 -10.04
C GLY A 160 -17.61 4.00 -8.70
N VAL A 161 -16.52 4.55 -8.17
CA VAL A 161 -16.08 4.32 -6.78
C VAL A 161 -16.82 5.28 -5.85
N PHE A 162 -17.36 4.79 -4.74
CA PHE A 162 -18.04 5.63 -3.77
C PHE A 162 -17.08 6.09 -2.66
N LEU A 163 -16.75 7.38 -2.66
CA LEU A 163 -15.98 8.04 -1.61
C LEU A 163 -16.91 8.80 -0.68
N VAL A 164 -17.06 8.37 0.57
CA VAL A 164 -17.98 9.01 1.55
C VAL A 164 -17.46 10.38 1.96
N ASP A 165 -16.15 10.50 2.16
CA ASP A 165 -15.48 11.79 2.38
C ASP A 165 -14.19 11.88 1.54
N PRO A 166 -14.26 12.48 0.35
CA PRO A 166 -13.10 12.65 -0.50
C PRO A 166 -12.05 13.60 0.09
N ASN A 167 -12.38 14.39 1.12
CA ASN A 167 -11.43 15.33 1.73
C ASN A 167 -10.46 14.65 2.70
N THR A 168 -10.87 13.57 3.33
CA THR A 168 -10.03 12.78 4.26
C THR A 168 -9.52 11.46 3.65
N THR A 169 -9.84 11.19 2.38
CA THR A 169 -9.40 9.99 1.67
C THR A 169 -8.19 10.32 0.79
N HIS A 170 -7.09 9.59 1.00
CA HIS A 170 -5.85 9.74 0.26
C HIS A 170 -5.59 8.47 -0.55
N ILE A 171 -5.52 8.60 -1.87
CA ILE A 171 -5.34 7.48 -2.79
C ILE A 171 -4.05 7.70 -3.58
N SER A 172 -3.16 6.71 -3.57
CA SER A 172 -1.96 6.69 -4.41
C SER A 172 -2.35 6.69 -5.90
N PRO A 173 -1.61 7.38 -6.76
CA PRO A 173 -1.82 7.30 -8.21
C PRO A 173 -1.57 5.90 -8.78
N LEU A 174 -0.88 5.03 -8.03
CA LEU A 174 -0.60 3.63 -8.41
C LEU A 174 -1.70 2.66 -7.95
N ALA A 175 -2.61 3.10 -7.07
CA ALA A 175 -3.71 2.27 -6.59
C ALA A 175 -4.73 2.01 -7.69
N VAL A 176 -5.37 0.84 -7.64
CA VAL A 176 -6.44 0.44 -8.56
C VAL A 176 -7.70 0.12 -7.76
N LEU A 177 -8.79 0.84 -8.06
CA LEU A 177 -10.08 0.66 -7.41
C LEU A 177 -11.10 0.22 -8.44
N GLU A 178 -11.85 -0.83 -8.15
CA GLU A 178 -12.91 -1.28 -9.04
C GLU A 178 -14.22 -0.52 -8.80
N PRO A 179 -15.03 -0.28 -9.85
CA PRO A 179 -16.36 0.30 -9.72
C PRO A 179 -17.22 -0.47 -8.71
N GLY A 180 -17.97 0.27 -7.89
CA GLY A 180 -18.84 -0.31 -6.85
C GLY A 180 -18.16 -0.57 -5.51
N CYS A 181 -16.84 -0.38 -5.37
CA CYS A 181 -16.24 -0.35 -4.04
C CYS A 181 -16.52 0.97 -3.30
N THR A 182 -16.47 0.94 -1.98
CA THR A 182 -16.75 2.08 -1.10
C THR A 182 -15.56 2.35 -0.19
N LEU A 183 -15.12 3.60 -0.12
CA LEU A 183 -14.14 4.07 0.86
C LEU A 183 -14.80 5.01 1.87
N LEU A 184 -14.75 4.64 3.14
CA LEU A 184 -15.22 5.45 4.27
C LEU A 184 -14.19 6.52 4.66
N PRO A 185 -14.54 7.51 5.51
CA PRO A 185 -13.65 8.61 5.86
C PRO A 185 -12.31 8.15 6.46
N GLY A 186 -11.23 8.91 6.20
CA GLY A 186 -9.92 8.69 6.79
C GLY A 186 -9.12 7.53 6.18
N CYS A 187 -9.48 7.06 4.98
CA CYS A 187 -8.74 5.99 4.32
C CYS A 187 -7.45 6.50 3.68
N LEU A 188 -6.37 5.72 3.87
CA LEU A 188 -5.08 5.89 3.22
C LEU A 188 -4.83 4.67 2.33
N ILE A 189 -4.96 4.81 1.01
CA ILE A 189 -4.78 3.74 0.02
C ILE A 189 -3.47 3.99 -0.71
N TYR A 190 -2.39 3.39 -0.22
CA TYR A 190 -1.02 3.71 -0.61
C TYR A 190 -0.36 2.61 -1.46
N GLY A 191 0.67 3.01 -2.20
CA GLY A 191 1.40 2.13 -3.11
C GLY A 191 0.52 1.55 -4.20
N GLU A 192 0.77 0.30 -4.59
CA GLU A 192 0.03 -0.45 -5.62
C GLU A 192 -1.16 -1.23 -5.05
N SER A 193 -1.85 -0.64 -4.07
CA SER A 193 -3.01 -1.29 -3.44
C SER A 193 -4.17 -1.45 -4.42
N THR A 194 -4.88 -2.57 -4.31
CA THR A 194 -6.08 -2.84 -5.10
C THR A 194 -7.29 -3.08 -4.21
N VAL A 195 -8.45 -2.52 -4.58
CA VAL A 195 -9.73 -2.74 -3.89
C VAL A 195 -10.76 -3.17 -4.92
N ALA A 196 -11.24 -4.40 -4.80
CA ALA A 196 -12.18 -4.98 -5.74
C ALA A 196 -13.63 -4.52 -5.51
N ALA A 197 -14.50 -4.84 -6.49
CA ALA A 197 -15.91 -4.46 -6.48
C ALA A 197 -16.66 -4.94 -5.24
N GLY A 198 -17.57 -4.11 -4.74
CA GLY A 198 -18.40 -4.41 -3.56
C GLY A 198 -17.64 -4.37 -2.23
N ALA A 199 -16.33 -4.19 -2.22
CA ALA A 199 -15.57 -4.05 -0.98
C ALA A 199 -15.86 -2.71 -0.28
N VAL A 200 -15.95 -2.75 1.05
CA VAL A 200 -16.11 -1.57 1.92
C VAL A 200 -14.86 -1.43 2.78
N VAL A 201 -14.12 -0.34 2.59
CA VAL A 201 -12.87 -0.07 3.31
C VAL A 201 -13.00 1.19 4.15
N GLY A 202 -12.58 1.12 5.39
CA GLY A 202 -12.63 2.24 6.35
C GLY A 202 -13.62 1.99 7.50
N PRO A 203 -13.84 3.02 8.35
CA PRO A 203 -13.09 4.28 8.38
C PRO A 203 -11.64 4.10 8.88
N ASN A 204 -10.80 5.15 8.76
CA ASN A 204 -9.44 5.20 9.34
C ASN A 204 -8.60 3.95 9.03
N THR A 205 -8.61 3.49 7.79
CA THR A 205 -7.92 2.27 7.35
C THR A 205 -6.71 2.62 6.49
N LEU A 206 -5.57 1.97 6.79
CA LEU A 206 -4.39 2.04 5.95
C LEU A 206 -4.25 0.75 5.13
N LEU A 207 -4.25 0.90 3.81
CA LEU A 207 -3.80 -0.13 2.87
C LEU A 207 -2.50 0.34 2.23
N LYS A 208 -1.44 -0.48 2.27
CA LYS A 208 -0.18 -0.20 1.58
C LYS A 208 0.28 -1.45 0.83
N ASN A 209 0.34 -1.39 -0.50
CA ASN A 209 0.61 -2.54 -1.37
C ASN A 209 -0.28 -3.75 -1.03
N ALA A 210 -1.53 -3.49 -0.69
CA ALA A 210 -2.48 -4.49 -0.21
C ALA A 210 -3.51 -4.81 -1.30
N ARG A 211 -3.90 -6.08 -1.39
CA ARG A 211 -4.95 -6.53 -2.31
C ARG A 211 -6.17 -6.95 -1.53
N VAL A 212 -7.28 -6.24 -1.72
CA VAL A 212 -8.56 -6.51 -1.05
C VAL A 212 -9.54 -7.05 -2.10
N GLY A 213 -9.99 -8.28 -1.90
CA GLY A 213 -10.90 -8.99 -2.79
C GLY A 213 -12.34 -8.45 -2.76
N GLU A 214 -13.18 -9.01 -3.65
CA GLU A 214 -14.59 -8.61 -3.80
C GLU A 214 -15.39 -8.79 -2.51
N ASN A 215 -16.31 -7.87 -2.25
CA ASN A 215 -17.25 -7.92 -1.12
C ASN A 215 -16.59 -8.06 0.27
N CYS A 216 -15.32 -7.67 0.39
CA CYS A 216 -14.64 -7.60 1.68
C CYS A 216 -15.13 -6.40 2.52
N THR A 217 -15.04 -6.55 3.83
CA THR A 217 -15.17 -5.43 4.77
C THR A 217 -13.88 -5.27 5.54
N VAL A 218 -13.22 -4.10 5.41
CA VAL A 218 -11.99 -3.78 6.14
C VAL A 218 -12.26 -2.55 7.00
N ASN A 219 -12.33 -2.73 8.31
CA ASN A 219 -12.73 -1.68 9.25
C ASN A 219 -11.56 -1.25 10.15
N SER A 220 -11.22 0.04 10.18
CA SER A 220 -10.26 0.67 11.13
C SER A 220 -9.00 -0.16 11.35
N SER A 221 -8.39 -0.65 10.28
CA SER A 221 -7.31 -1.64 10.31
C SER A 221 -6.13 -1.23 9.43
N GLN A 222 -5.00 -1.90 9.62
CA GLN A 222 -3.82 -1.70 8.78
C GLN A 222 -3.46 -2.99 8.04
N ILE A 223 -3.26 -2.90 6.72
CA ILE A 223 -2.87 -4.02 5.87
C ILE A 223 -1.69 -3.56 5.00
N THR A 224 -0.56 -4.25 5.12
CA THR A 224 0.66 -3.92 4.38
C THR A 224 1.18 -5.14 3.63
N ASP A 225 1.54 -4.99 2.34
CA ASP A 225 2.17 -6.01 1.49
C ASP A 225 1.51 -7.40 1.62
N SER A 226 0.18 -7.45 1.52
CA SER A 226 -0.61 -8.64 1.84
C SER A 226 -1.89 -8.71 1.02
N THR A 227 -2.47 -9.92 0.94
CA THR A 227 -3.68 -10.20 0.17
C THR A 227 -4.82 -10.69 1.06
N VAL A 228 -6.03 -10.19 0.82
CA VAL A 228 -7.28 -10.57 1.49
C VAL A 228 -8.26 -11.09 0.45
N GLY A 229 -8.66 -12.34 0.58
CA GLY A 229 -9.60 -13.03 -0.31
C GLY A 229 -11.04 -12.52 -0.16
N SER A 230 -11.85 -12.77 -1.19
CA SER A 230 -13.21 -12.24 -1.32
C SER A 230 -14.14 -12.62 -0.16
N GLY A 231 -15.05 -11.72 0.21
CA GLY A 231 -16.03 -11.93 1.28
C GLY A 231 -15.44 -11.99 2.69
N THR A 232 -14.18 -11.66 2.85
CA THR A 232 -13.48 -11.67 4.14
C THR A 232 -13.74 -10.38 4.92
N THR A 233 -13.87 -10.50 6.25
CA THR A 233 -14.00 -9.38 7.16
C THR A 233 -12.71 -9.17 7.94
N VAL A 234 -12.22 -7.91 8.01
CA VAL A 234 -11.01 -7.53 8.74
C VAL A 234 -11.32 -6.38 9.67
N GLY A 235 -10.94 -6.52 10.93
CA GLY A 235 -11.07 -5.49 11.95
C GLY A 235 -12.32 -5.61 12.84
N PRO A 236 -12.56 -4.57 13.67
CA PRO A 236 -11.73 -3.36 13.74
C PRO A 236 -10.38 -3.59 14.42
N PHE A 237 -9.41 -2.67 14.18
CA PHE A 237 -8.10 -2.65 14.85
C PHE A 237 -7.24 -3.90 14.62
N ALA A 238 -7.37 -4.55 13.44
CA ALA A 238 -6.47 -5.62 13.03
C ALA A 238 -5.20 -5.02 12.40
N TYR A 239 -4.06 -5.72 12.60
CA TYR A 239 -2.80 -5.38 11.98
C TYR A 239 -2.28 -6.55 11.14
N ILE A 240 -2.44 -6.45 9.83
CA ILE A 240 -1.95 -7.44 8.87
C ILE A 240 -0.64 -6.94 8.30
N ARG A 241 0.45 -7.57 8.74
CA ARG A 241 1.84 -7.24 8.40
C ARG A 241 2.24 -7.92 7.09
N PRO A 242 3.40 -7.50 6.51
CA PRO A 242 3.87 -8.05 5.25
C PRO A 242 3.92 -9.58 5.18
N GLY A 243 3.64 -10.11 3.99
CA GLY A 243 3.73 -11.53 3.69
C GLY A 243 2.54 -12.36 4.13
N CYS A 244 1.36 -11.74 4.35
CA CYS A 244 0.16 -12.49 4.68
C CYS A 244 -0.72 -12.74 3.44
N VAL A 245 -1.26 -13.96 3.36
CA VAL A 245 -2.26 -14.37 2.38
C VAL A 245 -3.47 -14.89 3.13
N ILE A 246 -4.59 -14.17 3.07
CA ILE A 246 -5.83 -14.52 3.75
C ILE A 246 -6.83 -14.97 2.69
N GLY A 247 -7.41 -16.16 2.89
CA GLY A 247 -8.40 -16.78 2.03
C GLY A 247 -9.75 -16.07 2.03
N SER A 248 -10.68 -16.64 1.28
CA SER A 248 -12.03 -16.09 1.11
C SER A 248 -12.96 -16.47 2.28
N GLY A 249 -13.90 -15.57 2.60
CA GLY A 249 -14.87 -15.79 3.67
C GLY A 249 -14.28 -15.93 5.06
N ALA A 250 -13.02 -15.52 5.25
CA ALA A 250 -12.33 -15.53 6.52
C ALA A 250 -12.81 -14.38 7.43
N ARG A 251 -12.55 -14.53 8.73
CA ARG A 251 -12.80 -13.47 9.71
C ARG A 251 -11.52 -13.18 10.52
N ILE A 252 -10.99 -11.98 10.37
CA ILE A 252 -9.86 -11.46 11.14
C ILE A 252 -10.42 -10.32 11.98
N GLY A 253 -10.64 -10.57 13.27
CA GLY A 253 -11.38 -9.63 14.13
C GLY A 253 -10.49 -8.64 14.86
N ASP A 254 -11.00 -8.16 15.98
CA ASP A 254 -10.42 -7.07 16.75
C ASP A 254 -9.11 -7.44 17.42
N PHE A 255 -8.13 -6.54 17.31
CA PHE A 255 -6.80 -6.68 17.89
C PHE A 255 -6.07 -7.97 17.48
N VAL A 256 -6.31 -8.44 16.26
CA VAL A 256 -5.58 -9.57 15.67
C VAL A 256 -4.38 -9.04 14.92
N GLU A 257 -3.22 -9.59 15.20
CA GLU A 257 -1.99 -9.34 14.44
C GLU A 257 -1.59 -10.59 13.65
N LEU A 258 -1.44 -10.44 12.34
CA LEU A 258 -0.91 -11.48 11.44
C LEU A 258 0.42 -11.02 10.85
N LYS A 259 1.38 -11.94 10.74
CA LYS A 259 2.69 -11.66 10.14
C LYS A 259 3.21 -12.87 9.39
N ASN A 260 3.57 -12.69 8.11
CA ASN A 260 4.20 -13.74 7.28
C ASN A 260 3.48 -15.08 7.38
N SER A 261 2.14 -15.06 7.21
CA SER A 261 1.27 -16.21 7.49
C SER A 261 0.21 -16.40 6.42
N SER A 262 -0.15 -17.65 6.16
CA SER A 262 -1.29 -18.01 5.34
C SER A 262 -2.50 -18.40 6.22
N VAL A 263 -3.68 -17.95 5.84
CA VAL A 263 -4.96 -18.27 6.50
C VAL A 263 -5.93 -18.76 5.44
N GLY A 264 -6.37 -20.01 5.55
CA GLY A 264 -7.28 -20.62 4.60
C GLY A 264 -8.72 -20.12 4.68
N ASP A 265 -9.51 -20.49 3.66
CA ASP A 265 -10.89 -20.03 3.49
C ASP A 265 -11.77 -20.38 4.70
N GLY A 266 -12.65 -19.46 5.08
CA GLY A 266 -13.61 -19.63 6.16
C GLY A 266 -13.02 -19.73 7.56
N THR A 267 -11.71 -19.53 7.72
CA THR A 267 -11.03 -19.56 9.03
C THR A 267 -11.34 -18.29 9.81
N LYS A 268 -11.57 -18.47 11.11
CA LYS A 268 -11.98 -17.40 12.03
C LYS A 268 -10.92 -17.18 13.11
N ILE A 269 -10.37 -15.97 13.16
CA ILE A 269 -9.44 -15.47 14.17
C ILE A 269 -10.05 -14.18 14.71
N SER A 270 -10.93 -14.30 15.70
CA SER A 270 -11.88 -13.24 16.00
C SER A 270 -11.38 -12.18 16.99
N HIS A 271 -10.43 -12.49 17.88
CA HIS A 271 -10.10 -11.60 18.99
C HIS A 271 -8.67 -11.76 19.50
N LEU A 272 -7.94 -10.66 19.76
CA LEU A 272 -6.74 -10.56 20.59
C LEU A 272 -5.73 -11.69 20.34
N THR A 273 -5.32 -11.92 19.12
CA THR A 273 -4.55 -13.09 18.72
C THR A 273 -3.30 -12.66 17.94
N TYR A 274 -2.16 -13.29 18.21
CA TYR A 274 -0.96 -13.14 17.40
C TYR A 274 -0.66 -14.42 16.61
N ILE A 275 -0.66 -14.32 15.30
CA ILE A 275 -0.29 -15.39 14.37
C ILE A 275 0.91 -14.93 13.54
N GLY A 276 2.08 -15.45 13.85
CA GLY A 276 3.33 -15.15 13.15
C GLY A 276 3.98 -16.38 12.55
N ASP A 277 4.50 -16.24 11.32
CA ASP A 277 5.21 -17.31 10.59
C ASP A 277 4.44 -18.64 10.61
N SER A 278 3.16 -18.62 10.18
CA SER A 278 2.24 -19.75 10.35
C SER A 278 1.44 -20.06 9.09
N ASP A 279 1.07 -21.33 8.92
CA ASP A 279 0.18 -21.80 7.88
C ASP A 279 -1.07 -22.39 8.52
N LEU A 280 -2.18 -21.66 8.44
CA LEU A 280 -3.49 -22.08 8.91
C LEU A 280 -4.35 -22.55 7.72
N GLY A 281 -4.88 -23.76 7.82
CA GLY A 281 -5.80 -24.32 6.86
C GLY A 281 -7.16 -23.63 6.85
N ARG A 282 -8.15 -24.33 6.30
CA ARG A 282 -9.52 -23.84 6.10
C ARG A 282 -10.42 -24.17 7.30
N ARG A 283 -11.43 -23.32 7.52
CA ARG A 283 -12.49 -23.52 8.53
C ARG A 283 -11.99 -23.76 9.95
N ILE A 284 -10.83 -23.22 10.27
CA ILE A 284 -10.27 -23.27 11.62
C ILE A 284 -10.97 -22.20 12.48
N ASN A 285 -11.23 -22.55 13.73
CA ASN A 285 -11.63 -21.56 14.72
C ASN A 285 -10.50 -21.32 15.72
N VAL A 286 -9.97 -20.09 15.74
CA VAL A 286 -8.93 -19.66 16.67
C VAL A 286 -9.55 -18.83 17.79
N GLY A 287 -9.40 -19.30 19.02
CA GLY A 287 -9.92 -18.66 20.22
C GLY A 287 -9.14 -17.39 20.60
N CYS A 288 -9.77 -16.57 21.44
CA CYS A 288 -9.17 -15.35 21.95
C CYS A 288 -7.86 -15.63 22.72
N GLY A 289 -6.84 -14.79 22.53
CA GLY A 289 -5.57 -14.87 23.25
C GLY A 289 -4.63 -15.99 22.78
N VAL A 290 -4.86 -16.57 21.61
CA VAL A 290 -3.94 -17.54 21.02
C VAL A 290 -2.67 -16.84 20.54
N VAL A 291 -1.53 -17.45 20.80
CA VAL A 291 -0.22 -16.96 20.38
C VAL A 291 0.57 -18.07 19.71
N THR A 292 1.11 -17.80 18.52
CA THR A 292 2.18 -18.62 17.95
C THR A 292 3.52 -18.14 18.47
N VAL A 293 4.20 -18.97 19.28
CA VAL A 293 5.50 -18.66 19.86
C VAL A 293 6.57 -19.04 18.83
N ASN A 294 6.77 -18.17 17.85
CA ASN A 294 7.53 -18.44 16.62
C ASN A 294 9.02 -18.06 16.70
N TYR A 295 9.53 -17.58 17.84
CA TYR A 295 10.91 -17.10 17.97
C TYR A 295 11.58 -17.62 19.24
N ASP A 296 12.76 -18.23 19.11
CA ASP A 296 13.53 -18.82 20.21
C ASP A 296 14.64 -17.88 20.77
N GLY A 297 14.67 -16.63 20.33
CA GLY A 297 15.72 -15.67 20.64
C GLY A 297 16.81 -15.57 19.57
N LYS A 298 16.87 -16.52 18.61
CA LYS A 298 17.85 -16.56 17.51
C LYS A 298 17.23 -16.83 16.14
N ARG A 299 16.25 -17.73 16.07
CA ARG A 299 15.61 -18.19 14.83
C ARG A 299 14.10 -18.14 14.94
N LYS A 300 13.46 -18.03 13.79
CA LYS A 300 12.00 -18.13 13.65
C LYS A 300 11.65 -19.50 13.09
N TYR A 301 10.55 -20.04 13.58
CA TYR A 301 9.99 -21.32 13.17
C TYR A 301 8.53 -21.16 12.77
N ARG A 302 8.06 -22.07 11.92
CA ARG A 302 6.66 -22.05 11.46
C ARG A 302 5.80 -22.96 12.30
N THR A 303 4.55 -22.54 12.47
CA THR A 303 3.46 -23.36 13.00
C THR A 303 2.53 -23.74 11.86
N THR A 304 2.08 -25.00 11.82
CA THR A 304 1.07 -25.46 10.87
C THR A 304 -0.17 -25.89 11.65
N VAL A 305 -1.34 -25.39 11.26
CA VAL A 305 -2.65 -25.83 11.77
C VAL A 305 -3.47 -26.29 10.58
N GLU A 306 -3.79 -27.57 10.54
CA GLU A 306 -4.54 -28.16 9.43
C GLU A 306 -6.04 -27.86 9.52
N ASP A 307 -6.77 -28.13 8.40
CA ASP A 307 -8.20 -27.83 8.22
C ASP A 307 -9.07 -28.31 9.38
N ASP A 308 -10.19 -27.62 9.60
CA ASP A 308 -11.27 -28.03 10.51
C ASP A 308 -10.88 -28.12 12.00
N SER A 309 -9.71 -27.59 12.38
CA SER A 309 -9.21 -27.63 13.74
C SER A 309 -9.84 -26.54 14.62
N PHE A 310 -9.94 -26.80 15.91
CA PHE A 310 -10.37 -25.83 16.92
C PHE A 310 -9.24 -25.54 17.91
N VAL A 311 -8.81 -24.29 17.96
CA VAL A 311 -7.79 -23.83 18.92
C VAL A 311 -8.49 -23.01 20.00
N GLY A 312 -8.52 -23.55 21.24
CA GLY A 312 -9.18 -22.91 22.38
C GLY A 312 -8.52 -21.59 22.80
N CYS A 313 -9.23 -20.80 23.59
CA CYS A 313 -8.72 -19.52 24.08
C CYS A 313 -7.44 -19.67 24.91
N ASN A 314 -6.51 -18.68 24.82
CA ASN A 314 -5.25 -18.64 25.55
C ASN A 314 -4.39 -19.90 25.34
N VAL A 315 -4.39 -20.46 24.14
CA VAL A 315 -3.49 -21.54 23.75
C VAL A 315 -2.21 -20.92 23.16
N ASN A 316 -1.06 -21.39 23.65
CA ASN A 316 0.23 -21.05 23.09
C ASN A 316 0.73 -22.20 22.21
N LEU A 317 1.01 -21.93 20.95
CA LEU A 317 1.60 -22.89 20.01
C LEU A 317 3.11 -22.61 19.91
N VAL A 318 3.92 -23.46 20.53
CA VAL A 318 5.38 -23.27 20.55
C VAL A 318 5.98 -23.87 19.27
N SER A 319 6.37 -23.01 18.37
CA SER A 319 6.89 -23.41 17.05
C SER A 319 8.32 -24.01 17.16
N PRO A 320 8.69 -24.99 16.33
CA PRO A 320 7.85 -25.60 15.28
C PRO A 320 6.85 -26.59 15.87
N VAL A 321 5.59 -26.50 15.46
CA VAL A 321 4.55 -27.45 15.86
C VAL A 321 3.51 -27.61 14.75
N LYS A 322 3.02 -28.83 14.56
CA LYS A 322 1.96 -29.16 13.62
C LYS A 322 0.71 -29.63 14.37
N ILE A 323 -0.42 -29.01 14.10
CA ILE A 323 -1.74 -29.37 14.62
C ILE A 323 -2.50 -30.08 13.48
N GLY A 324 -2.77 -31.37 13.65
CA GLY A 324 -3.45 -32.20 12.66
C GLY A 324 -4.90 -31.80 12.45
N ARG A 325 -5.44 -32.19 11.31
CA ARG A 325 -6.81 -31.89 10.88
C ARG A 325 -7.85 -32.30 11.94
N GLY A 326 -8.87 -31.47 12.10
CA GLY A 326 -9.99 -31.78 12.98
C GLY A 326 -9.65 -31.85 14.47
N SER A 327 -8.42 -31.48 14.86
CA SER A 327 -8.00 -31.49 16.26
C SER A 327 -8.69 -30.41 17.08
N TYR A 328 -8.89 -30.72 18.36
CA TYR A 328 -9.48 -29.81 19.32
C TYR A 328 -8.50 -29.53 20.48
N LEU A 329 -7.98 -28.31 20.58
CA LEU A 329 -7.11 -27.87 21.66
C LEU A 329 -7.93 -27.17 22.75
N ALA A 330 -7.93 -27.72 23.97
CA ALA A 330 -8.64 -27.13 25.09
C ALA A 330 -8.01 -25.79 25.52
N ALA A 331 -8.83 -24.86 25.96
CA ALA A 331 -8.39 -23.53 26.40
C ALA A 331 -7.30 -23.58 27.48
N GLY A 332 -6.36 -22.60 27.45
CA GLY A 332 -5.30 -22.42 28.45
C GLY A 332 -4.15 -23.43 28.35
N GLY A 333 -3.98 -24.07 27.17
CA GLY A 333 -2.91 -25.04 26.93
C GLY A 333 -1.65 -24.38 26.34
N THR A 334 -0.48 -24.97 26.64
CA THR A 334 0.77 -24.71 25.91
C THR A 334 1.16 -25.98 25.17
N ILE A 335 1.20 -25.91 23.84
CA ILE A 335 1.44 -27.05 22.95
C ILE A 335 2.87 -26.96 22.44
N THR A 336 3.67 -27.98 22.73
CA THR A 336 5.10 -28.05 22.42
C THR A 336 5.46 -29.23 21.51
N GLU A 337 4.47 -30.07 21.19
CA GLU A 337 4.65 -31.27 20.37
C GLU A 337 3.53 -31.34 19.32
N ASP A 338 3.79 -32.02 18.22
CA ASP A 338 2.82 -32.24 17.17
C ASP A 338 1.54 -32.94 17.66
N VAL A 339 0.41 -32.49 17.19
CA VAL A 339 -0.90 -33.05 17.57
C VAL A 339 -1.42 -33.89 16.39
N PRO A 340 -1.76 -35.16 16.60
CA PRO A 340 -2.35 -35.99 15.57
C PRO A 340 -3.70 -35.48 15.10
N GLU A 341 -4.15 -35.90 13.92
CA GLU A 341 -5.49 -35.63 13.41
C GLU A 341 -6.58 -36.09 14.39
N GLU A 342 -7.69 -35.33 14.47
CA GLU A 342 -8.89 -35.64 15.27
C GLU A 342 -8.61 -35.81 16.77
N ALA A 343 -7.46 -35.34 17.26
CA ALA A 343 -7.09 -35.48 18.68
C ALA A 343 -7.70 -34.37 19.53
N PHE A 344 -8.09 -34.72 20.75
CA PHE A 344 -8.44 -33.78 21.81
C PHE A 344 -7.26 -33.57 22.77
N VAL A 345 -6.78 -32.34 22.92
CA VAL A 345 -5.60 -32.04 23.75
C VAL A 345 -5.97 -31.15 24.93
N ILE A 346 -5.58 -31.59 26.13
CA ILE A 346 -5.66 -30.79 27.37
C ILE A 346 -4.24 -30.62 27.94
N ALA A 347 -3.65 -29.43 27.76
CA ALA A 347 -2.28 -29.13 28.21
C ALA A 347 -2.31 -28.12 29.40
N ARG A 348 -3.12 -28.38 30.41
CA ARG A 348 -3.26 -27.56 31.61
C ARG A 348 -3.56 -28.41 32.84
N SER A 349 -3.15 -27.96 34.05
CA SER A 349 -3.45 -28.60 35.32
C SER A 349 -4.94 -28.50 35.66
N ARG A 350 -5.45 -29.47 36.40
CA ARG A 350 -6.80 -29.39 36.97
C ARG A 350 -6.86 -28.27 38.01
N ALA A 351 -7.99 -27.55 38.06
CA ALA A 351 -8.22 -26.53 39.07
C ALA A 351 -8.25 -27.13 40.47
N THR A 352 -7.58 -26.50 41.39
CA THR A 352 -7.66 -26.82 42.84
C THR A 352 -8.55 -25.79 43.51
N VAL A 353 -9.67 -26.25 44.08
CA VAL A 353 -10.61 -25.40 44.83
C VAL A 353 -10.33 -25.49 46.34
N LYS A 354 -9.96 -24.40 46.99
CA LYS A 354 -9.82 -24.30 48.45
C LYS A 354 -11.06 -23.60 48.99
N ARG A 355 -12.01 -24.37 49.51
CA ARG A 355 -13.27 -23.86 50.10
C ARG A 355 -12.95 -22.98 51.33
N ASP A 356 -13.71 -21.90 51.47
CA ASP A 356 -13.61 -20.92 52.58
C ASP A 356 -12.22 -20.25 52.74
N TRP A 357 -11.34 -20.35 51.74
CA TRP A 357 -9.98 -19.82 51.84
C TRP A 357 -9.98 -18.30 52.10
N VAL A 358 -10.79 -17.53 51.37
CA VAL A 358 -10.89 -16.07 51.55
C VAL A 358 -11.46 -15.73 52.94
N LYS A 359 -12.54 -16.45 53.38
CA LYS A 359 -13.16 -16.26 54.69
C LYS A 359 -12.14 -16.47 55.82
N LYS A 360 -11.45 -17.59 55.79
CA LYS A 360 -10.40 -17.92 56.80
C LYS A 360 -9.25 -16.92 56.80
N ARG A 361 -8.88 -16.36 55.65
CA ARG A 361 -7.82 -15.35 55.58
C ARG A 361 -8.27 -14.00 56.17
N LYS A 362 -9.54 -13.59 55.93
CA LYS A 362 -10.12 -12.40 56.54
C LYS A 362 -10.22 -12.52 58.05
N GLU A 363 -10.73 -13.67 58.54
CA GLU A 363 -10.81 -13.96 59.98
C GLU A 363 -9.43 -13.96 60.67
N ALA A 364 -8.40 -14.33 59.94
CA ALA A 364 -7.01 -14.31 60.43
C ALA A 364 -6.29 -12.94 60.25
N GLY A 365 -6.98 -11.91 59.77
CA GLY A 365 -6.37 -10.59 59.52
C GLY A 365 -5.31 -10.59 58.39
N LYS A 366 -5.37 -11.55 57.47
CA LYS A 366 -4.38 -11.73 56.39
C LYS A 366 -4.91 -11.32 55.01
N LEU A 367 -6.11 -10.76 54.95
CA LEU A 367 -6.77 -10.13 53.78
C LEU A 367 -7.66 -9.00 54.28
#